data_e0014fbe7919a8a4400ef06a5da914ac
#
_entry.id   e0014fbe7919a8a4400ef06a5da914ac
#
_cell.length_a   1.000
_cell.length_b   1.000
_cell.length_c   1.000
_cell.angle_alpha   90.00
_cell.angle_beta   90.00
_cell.angle_gamma   90.00
#
_symmetry.space_group_name_H-M   'P 1'
#
loop_
_entity.id
_entity.type
_entity.pdbx_description
1 polymer ?
#
loop_
_entity_poly.entity_id
_entity_poly.type
_entity_poly.pdbx_seq_one_letter_code
_entity_poly.pdbx_strand_id
1 'polypeptide(L)'
;MADVDKRIYPAQEEPLEVIDDSKTIELEDPTLAELNGEDVPITALDNGNIVVGAGEMLPQQVEFGANLAEELDDSELHGIFNQCVADVEADINSRSEWEKQYRDGLEFLGMRYEERSQPFEGASGITHPLLAESVTQFQAQAYGEILPAQGPVKTQIVGAITPDSEGQAARVKEYMNYQIMHVMEEYDPETDMLLFYLPLSGSAFRKVYYDQNLGRAVSKFIPSENLVVPYDTSDLQTAVRITNIVSMPMNDVVKLQNSGFYRDVPLKSMGAEYDSEDIQEEIDKLQGMEPSYNTDSDCELYEIHTDLDIDGFEDMDETGEPTGVKLPYIVTLSKRNNAVLSIRRNWNETDPLKKKIQYFVHYKFLPGLGFYGFGLTHMIGGLSRASTSISVSYTHLRAHETVLDL
;
A
#
# COMPACT_ATOMS: atom_id res chain seq x y z
N MET A 1 -4.55 27.34 -36.91
CA MET A 1 -5.74 26.87 -36.15
C MET A 1 -6.13 25.56 -36.78
N ALA A 2 -5.70 24.46 -36.19
CA ALA A 2 -6.00 23.13 -36.69
C ALA A 2 -7.34 22.69 -36.13
N ASP A 3 -8.18 22.18 -37.00
CA ASP A 3 -9.51 21.66 -36.69
C ASP A 3 -9.38 20.43 -35.75
N VAL A 4 -9.90 20.52 -34.52
CA VAL A 4 -9.91 19.43 -33.57
C VAL A 4 -11.02 18.46 -33.99
N ASP A 5 -10.62 17.23 -34.32
CA ASP A 5 -11.53 16.16 -34.72
C ASP A 5 -12.55 15.82 -33.60
N LYS A 6 -13.79 16.23 -33.78
CA LYS A 6 -14.92 16.07 -32.84
C LYS A 6 -15.38 14.62 -32.63
N ARG A 7 -14.67 13.62 -33.16
CA ARG A 7 -15.03 12.20 -33.09
C ARG A 7 -14.53 11.47 -31.86
N ILE A 8 -13.85 12.16 -30.95
CA ILE A 8 -13.25 11.53 -29.74
C ILE A 8 -14.13 11.73 -28.49
N TYR A 9 -15.18 12.56 -28.57
CA TYR A 9 -16.10 12.72 -27.44
C TYR A 9 -17.36 11.90 -27.68
N PRO A 10 -17.86 11.14 -26.68
CA PRO A 10 -19.17 10.54 -26.79
C PRO A 10 -20.22 11.65 -27.04
N ALA A 11 -21.20 11.33 -27.85
CA ALA A 11 -22.28 12.24 -28.20
C ALA A 11 -22.89 12.79 -26.89
N GLN A 12 -23.12 14.11 -26.89
CA GLN A 12 -23.85 14.76 -25.81
C GLN A 12 -25.21 14.03 -25.68
N GLU A 13 -25.52 13.62 -24.47
CA GLU A 13 -26.83 13.13 -24.11
C GLU A 13 -27.86 14.18 -24.53
N GLU A 14 -28.91 13.73 -25.22
CA GLU A 14 -30.05 14.58 -25.56
C GLU A 14 -30.61 15.18 -24.25
N PRO A 15 -31.04 16.44 -24.24
CA PRO A 15 -31.58 17.05 -23.05
C PRO A 15 -32.82 16.25 -22.62
N LEU A 16 -32.80 15.80 -21.37
CA LEU A 16 -33.91 15.15 -20.71
C LEU A 16 -35.16 15.99 -20.97
N GLU A 17 -36.19 15.40 -21.55
CA GLU A 17 -37.51 16.02 -21.66
C GLU A 17 -37.96 16.44 -20.28
N VAL A 18 -38.26 17.72 -20.13
CA VAL A 18 -38.84 18.28 -18.91
C VAL A 18 -40.20 17.60 -18.74
N ILE A 19 -40.30 16.71 -17.77
CA ILE A 19 -41.55 16.11 -17.37
C ILE A 19 -42.42 17.25 -16.82
N ASP A 20 -43.51 17.51 -17.47
CA ASP A 20 -44.51 18.50 -17.08
C ASP A 20 -45.11 18.12 -15.71
N ASP A 21 -44.79 18.90 -14.68
CA ASP A 21 -45.23 18.76 -13.28
C ASP A 21 -46.75 18.90 -13.08
N SER A 22 -47.54 18.99 -14.15
CA SER A 22 -49.01 19.18 -14.08
C SER A 22 -49.85 17.91 -14.07
N LYS A 23 -49.23 16.72 -14.09
CA LYS A 23 -49.99 15.48 -13.86
C LYS A 23 -49.89 15.06 -12.39
N THR A 24 -50.69 15.69 -11.57
CA THR A 24 -51.07 15.17 -10.25
C THR A 24 -51.78 13.84 -10.48
N ILE A 25 -51.14 12.72 -10.19
CA ILE A 25 -51.81 11.43 -10.03
C ILE A 25 -52.51 11.52 -8.70
N GLU A 26 -53.82 11.72 -8.72
CA GLU A 26 -54.69 11.49 -7.56
C GLU A 26 -54.58 9.99 -7.24
N LEU A 27 -53.82 9.66 -6.20
CA LEU A 27 -53.85 8.34 -5.59
C LEU A 27 -55.21 8.20 -4.93
N GLU A 28 -56.11 7.38 -5.51
CA GLU A 28 -57.30 6.94 -4.86
C GLU A 28 -56.96 6.32 -3.48
N ASP A 29 -57.72 6.65 -2.48
CA ASP A 29 -57.65 6.28 -1.08
C ASP A 29 -57.07 4.88 -0.81
N PRO A 30 -56.13 4.73 0.14
CA PRO A 30 -55.48 3.45 0.45
C PRO A 30 -56.35 2.49 1.28
N THR A 31 -57.63 2.38 0.99
CA THR A 31 -58.57 1.48 1.69
C THR A 31 -58.69 0.08 1.07
N LEU A 32 -57.72 -0.37 0.32
CA LEU A 32 -57.67 -1.74 -0.23
C LEU A 32 -56.61 -2.66 0.39
N ALA A 33 -56.13 -2.37 1.58
CA ALA A 33 -55.25 -3.25 2.34
C ALA A 33 -55.96 -4.07 3.42
N GLU A 34 -57.24 -4.38 3.22
CA GLU A 34 -57.92 -5.42 3.99
C GLU A 34 -57.89 -6.75 3.23
N LEU A 35 -56.75 -7.34 3.07
CA LEU A 35 -56.56 -8.74 2.74
C LEU A 35 -55.79 -9.40 3.89
N ASN A 36 -56.57 -10.08 4.75
CA ASN A 36 -56.10 -11.03 5.75
C ASN A 36 -55.39 -10.52 7.03
N GLY A 37 -55.83 -9.42 7.64
CA GLY A 37 -55.64 -9.24 9.10
C GLY A 37 -54.21 -9.19 9.64
N GLU A 38 -53.22 -8.97 8.83
CA GLU A 38 -51.86 -8.70 9.27
C GLU A 38 -51.43 -7.31 8.76
N ASP A 39 -51.04 -6.45 9.70
CA ASP A 39 -50.46 -5.13 9.39
C ASP A 39 -49.16 -5.30 8.61
N VAL A 40 -49.18 -5.10 7.31
CA VAL A 40 -48.00 -5.12 6.47
C VAL A 40 -47.34 -3.74 6.55
N PRO A 41 -46.09 -3.61 7.07
CA PRO A 41 -45.43 -2.32 7.14
C PRO A 41 -45.11 -1.81 5.72
N ILE A 42 -45.55 -0.59 5.44
CA ILE A 42 -45.25 0.12 4.19
C ILE A 42 -44.16 1.12 4.47
N THR A 43 -42.99 0.94 3.87
CA THR A 43 -41.85 1.88 3.97
C THR A 43 -41.69 2.61 2.64
N ALA A 44 -41.81 3.94 2.65
CA ALA A 44 -41.52 4.79 1.50
C ALA A 44 -40.04 5.14 1.52
N LEU A 45 -39.32 4.85 0.44
CA LEU A 45 -37.92 5.24 0.25
C LEU A 45 -37.82 6.65 -0.34
N ASP A 46 -36.78 7.40 -0.03
CA ASP A 46 -36.54 8.78 -0.50
C ASP A 46 -36.46 8.94 -2.04
N ASN A 47 -36.31 7.84 -2.77
CA ASN A 47 -36.32 7.80 -4.23
C ASN A 47 -37.72 7.61 -4.85
N GLY A 48 -38.81 7.65 -4.05
CA GLY A 48 -40.17 7.50 -4.51
C GLY A 48 -40.63 6.07 -4.74
N ASN A 49 -39.85 5.05 -4.43
CA ASN A 49 -40.27 3.65 -4.45
C ASN A 49 -40.93 3.26 -3.14
N ILE A 50 -42.03 2.47 -3.22
CA ILE A 50 -42.74 1.93 -2.08
C ILE A 50 -42.46 0.45 -1.99
N VAL A 51 -41.95 0.00 -0.84
CA VAL A 51 -41.73 -1.43 -0.55
C VAL A 51 -42.84 -1.91 0.37
N VAL A 52 -43.57 -2.93 -0.09
CA VAL A 52 -44.64 -3.60 0.67
C VAL A 52 -44.17 -5.02 0.96
N GLY A 53 -43.89 -5.34 2.22
CA GLY A 53 -43.43 -6.66 2.59
C GLY A 53 -43.51 -6.92 4.10
N ALA A 54 -43.72 -8.17 4.47
CA ALA A 54 -43.76 -8.62 5.85
C ALA A 54 -42.33 -8.52 6.45
N GLY A 55 -42.17 -7.64 7.38
CA GLY A 55 -41.28 -7.66 8.56
C GLY A 55 -39.84 -8.13 8.51
N GLU A 56 -39.29 -8.51 7.39
CA GLU A 56 -37.83 -8.65 7.25
C GLU A 56 -37.29 -7.36 6.60
N MET A 57 -36.53 -6.60 7.36
CA MET A 57 -35.74 -5.51 6.79
C MET A 57 -34.96 -6.10 5.62
N LEU A 58 -35.35 -5.67 4.38
CA LEU A 58 -34.48 -5.93 3.24
C LEU A 58 -33.10 -5.39 3.63
N PRO A 59 -32.05 -6.17 3.49
CA PRO A 59 -30.72 -5.67 3.80
C PRO A 59 -30.52 -4.37 3.03
N GLN A 60 -30.20 -3.29 3.73
CA GLN A 60 -29.87 -2.02 3.09
C GLN A 60 -28.87 -2.37 2.00
N GLN A 61 -29.18 -2.06 0.75
CA GLN A 61 -28.25 -2.30 -0.35
C GLN A 61 -27.09 -1.30 -0.17
N VAL A 62 -26.10 -1.71 0.64
CA VAL A 62 -24.90 -0.94 0.87
C VAL A 62 -24.16 -0.84 -0.47
N GLU A 63 -23.89 0.37 -0.92
CA GLU A 63 -23.17 0.63 -2.16
C GLU A 63 -21.89 -0.21 -2.22
N PHE A 64 -21.55 -0.75 -3.39
CA PHE A 64 -20.39 -1.66 -3.52
C PHE A 64 -19.09 -1.07 -2.99
N GLY A 65 -18.86 0.23 -3.22
CA GLY A 65 -17.69 0.99 -2.78
C GLY A 65 -17.77 1.56 -1.35
N ALA A 66 -18.84 1.34 -0.62
CA ALA A 66 -19.02 1.90 0.73
C ALA A 66 -18.02 1.32 1.74
N ASN A 67 -17.83 2.05 2.82
CA ASN A 67 -17.03 1.60 3.96
C ASN A 67 -17.91 0.72 4.88
N LEU A 68 -17.73 -0.59 4.81
CA LEU A 68 -18.50 -1.55 5.61
C LEU A 68 -18.29 -1.39 7.12
N ALA A 69 -17.21 -0.75 7.55
CA ALA A 69 -16.96 -0.50 8.97
C ALA A 69 -17.98 0.47 9.60
N GLU A 70 -18.78 1.20 8.80
CA GLU A 70 -19.85 2.07 9.28
C GLU A 70 -21.14 1.29 9.55
N GLU A 71 -21.31 0.14 8.91
CA GLU A 71 -22.52 -0.69 8.97
C GLU A 71 -22.43 -1.80 10.03
N LEU A 72 -21.20 -2.17 10.45
CA LEU A 72 -20.97 -3.25 11.39
C LEU A 72 -21.06 -2.78 12.85
N ASP A 73 -21.52 -3.68 13.71
CA ASP A 73 -21.58 -3.44 15.16
C ASP A 73 -20.16 -3.33 15.76
N ASP A 74 -20.01 -2.55 16.83
CA ASP A 74 -18.74 -2.37 17.54
C ASP A 74 -18.15 -3.69 18.06
N SER A 75 -18.97 -4.68 18.38
CA SER A 75 -18.51 -6.00 18.83
C SER A 75 -17.89 -6.82 17.69
N GLU A 76 -18.47 -6.76 16.49
CA GLU A 76 -17.96 -7.40 15.29
C GLU A 76 -16.67 -6.74 14.82
N LEU A 77 -16.64 -5.41 14.78
CA LEU A 77 -15.44 -4.63 14.48
C LEU A 77 -14.29 -4.96 15.44
N HIS A 78 -14.60 -5.12 16.73
CA HIS A 78 -13.58 -5.52 17.72
C HIS A 78 -13.09 -6.96 17.50
N GLY A 79 -13.96 -7.86 17.08
CA GLY A 79 -13.61 -9.22 16.67
C GLY A 79 -12.64 -9.24 15.50
N ILE A 80 -12.99 -8.52 14.41
CA ILE A 80 -12.15 -8.35 13.21
C ILE A 80 -10.81 -7.69 13.57
N PHE A 81 -10.84 -6.64 14.39
CA PHE A 81 -9.62 -5.96 14.86
C PHE A 81 -8.67 -6.93 15.55
N ASN A 82 -9.14 -7.66 16.56
CA ASN A 82 -8.30 -8.59 17.34
C ASN A 82 -7.72 -9.71 16.45
N GLN A 83 -8.52 -10.25 15.55
CA GLN A 83 -8.06 -11.25 14.60
C GLN A 83 -6.96 -10.69 13.70
N CYS A 84 -7.21 -9.55 13.06
CA CYS A 84 -6.26 -8.93 12.15
C CYS A 84 -4.94 -8.55 12.84
N VAL A 85 -5.00 -7.98 14.04
CA VAL A 85 -3.79 -7.61 14.80
C VAL A 85 -2.99 -8.85 15.20
N ALA A 86 -3.64 -9.89 15.72
CA ALA A 86 -2.96 -11.14 16.09
C ALA A 86 -2.27 -11.79 14.89
N ASP A 87 -2.95 -11.79 13.75
CA ASP A 87 -2.43 -12.32 12.51
C ASP A 87 -1.20 -11.54 11.99
N VAL A 88 -1.27 -10.21 12.02
CA VAL A 88 -0.15 -9.33 11.61
C VAL A 88 1.04 -9.47 12.56
N GLU A 89 0.81 -9.53 13.88
CA GLU A 89 1.88 -9.76 14.86
C GLU A 89 2.58 -11.12 14.65
N ALA A 90 1.82 -12.16 14.33
CA ALA A 90 2.40 -13.46 14.00
C ALA A 90 3.26 -13.38 12.73
N ASP A 91 2.82 -12.63 11.71
CA ASP A 91 3.55 -12.44 10.46
C ASP A 91 4.85 -11.63 10.69
N ILE A 92 4.80 -10.54 11.47
CA ILE A 92 5.99 -9.75 11.85
C ILE A 92 6.98 -10.63 12.60
N ASN A 93 6.52 -11.37 13.62
CA ASN A 93 7.39 -12.24 14.39
C ASN A 93 8.05 -13.32 13.51
N SER A 94 7.37 -13.81 12.48
CA SER A 94 7.89 -14.84 11.59
C SER A 94 9.11 -14.40 10.79
N ARG A 95 9.29 -13.09 10.56
CA ARG A 95 10.40 -12.52 9.77
C ARG A 95 11.48 -11.83 10.62
N SER A 96 11.43 -11.96 11.96
CA SER A 96 12.34 -11.26 12.90
C SER A 96 13.83 -11.47 12.62
N GLU A 97 14.23 -12.69 12.20
CA GLU A 97 15.63 -12.96 11.81
C GLU A 97 16.04 -12.25 10.51
N TRP A 98 15.12 -12.10 9.56
CA TRP A 98 15.35 -11.33 8.34
C TRP A 98 15.50 -9.84 8.67
N GLU A 99 14.65 -9.29 9.54
CA GLU A 99 14.73 -7.89 10.01
C GLU A 99 16.06 -7.61 10.70
N LYS A 100 16.51 -8.52 11.57
CA LYS A 100 17.80 -8.42 12.21
C LYS A 100 18.96 -8.40 11.22
N GLN A 101 18.94 -9.29 10.22
CA GLN A 101 19.97 -9.30 9.17
C GLN A 101 19.96 -8.02 8.34
N TYR A 102 18.79 -7.47 8.07
CA TYR A 102 18.64 -6.22 7.34
C TYR A 102 19.19 -5.04 8.15
N ARG A 103 18.83 -4.94 9.44
CA ARG A 103 19.38 -3.94 10.37
C ARG A 103 20.90 -4.01 10.47
N ASP A 104 21.46 -5.21 10.70
CA ASP A 104 22.92 -5.40 10.70
C ASP A 104 23.56 -4.97 9.37
N GLY A 105 22.81 -5.12 8.27
CA GLY A 105 23.23 -4.66 6.94
C GLY A 105 23.27 -3.14 6.80
N LEU A 106 22.36 -2.41 7.43
CA LEU A 106 22.36 -0.94 7.43
C LEU A 106 23.61 -0.39 8.11
N GLU A 107 24.07 -1.00 9.21
CA GLU A 107 25.33 -0.59 9.86
C GLU A 107 26.54 -0.68 8.93
N PHE A 108 26.55 -1.64 7.97
CA PHE A 108 27.65 -1.82 7.03
C PHE A 108 27.70 -0.80 5.89
N LEU A 109 26.64 0.02 5.72
CA LEU A 109 26.68 1.11 4.75
C LEU A 109 27.78 2.13 5.07
N GLY A 110 28.08 2.33 6.36
CA GLY A 110 29.19 3.17 6.79
C GLY A 110 29.05 4.64 6.43
N MET A 111 27.82 5.12 6.24
CA MET A 111 27.52 6.52 5.91
C MET A 111 27.62 7.45 7.12
N ARG A 112 27.84 6.89 8.30
CA ARG A 112 27.96 7.63 9.56
C ARG A 112 29.40 7.56 10.09
N TYR A 113 29.91 8.71 10.53
CA TYR A 113 31.15 8.75 11.31
C TYR A 113 30.84 8.53 12.78
N GLU A 114 31.40 7.47 13.37
CA GLU A 114 31.28 7.18 14.80
C GLU A 114 32.60 7.40 15.51
N GLU A 115 32.58 8.22 16.56
CA GLU A 115 33.72 8.30 17.48
C GLU A 115 33.74 7.04 18.35
N ARG A 116 34.77 6.24 18.24
CA ARG A 116 34.95 5.02 19.07
C ARG A 116 35.84 5.33 20.26
N SER A 117 35.31 4.96 21.44
CA SER A 117 36.09 5.00 22.70
C SER A 117 36.84 3.70 22.99
N GLN A 118 36.58 2.65 22.24
CA GLN A 118 37.23 1.34 22.39
C GLN A 118 37.98 0.94 21.12
N PRO A 119 39.19 0.30 21.24
CA PRO A 119 39.86 -0.13 22.48
C PRO A 119 40.50 0.99 23.30
N PHE A 120 40.58 2.21 22.78
CA PHE A 120 41.12 3.40 23.46
C PHE A 120 40.41 4.67 22.94
N GLU A 121 40.42 5.76 23.69
CA GLU A 121 39.91 7.06 23.29
C GLU A 121 40.61 7.54 22.01
N GLY A 122 39.82 7.95 20.98
CA GLY A 122 40.33 8.33 19.67
C GLY A 122 40.62 7.15 18.71
N ALA A 123 40.15 5.95 19.05
CA ALA A 123 40.23 4.82 18.14
C ALA A 123 39.47 5.10 16.81
N SER A 124 40.01 4.57 15.71
CA SER A 124 39.41 4.80 14.38
C SER A 124 38.00 4.23 14.29
N GLY A 125 37.06 5.08 13.99
CA GLY A 125 35.65 4.75 13.71
C GLY A 125 35.36 4.51 12.23
N ILE A 126 36.35 4.28 11.40
CA ILE A 126 36.22 4.11 9.96
C ILE A 126 35.44 2.82 9.65
N THR A 127 34.40 2.93 8.87
CA THR A 127 33.71 1.81 8.21
C THR A 127 34.11 1.80 6.73
N HIS A 128 34.50 0.65 6.20
CA HIS A 128 34.87 0.55 4.80
C HIS A 128 33.64 0.65 3.92
N PRO A 129 33.52 1.61 2.96
CA PRO A 129 32.29 1.92 2.24
C PRO A 129 31.99 0.94 1.09
N LEU A 130 32.46 -0.31 1.17
CA LEU A 130 32.32 -1.31 0.10
C LEU A 130 30.84 -1.56 -0.26
N LEU A 131 29.98 -1.68 0.74
CA LEU A 131 28.54 -1.92 0.53
C LEU A 131 27.89 -0.67 -0.08
N ALA A 132 28.13 0.51 0.47
CA ALA A 132 27.59 1.76 -0.04
C ALA A 132 28.00 2.04 -1.49
N GLU A 133 29.27 1.81 -1.82
CA GLU A 133 29.78 1.95 -3.19
C GLU A 133 29.08 0.99 -4.16
N SER A 134 28.90 -0.27 -3.75
CA SER A 134 28.22 -1.27 -4.57
C SER A 134 26.74 -0.96 -4.80
N VAL A 135 26.03 -0.48 -3.77
CA VAL A 135 24.62 -0.07 -3.84
C VAL A 135 24.46 1.14 -4.76
N THR A 136 25.26 2.19 -4.56
CA THR A 136 25.18 3.42 -5.37
C THR A 136 25.58 3.20 -6.81
N GLN A 137 26.56 2.32 -7.07
CA GLN A 137 26.94 1.94 -8.42
C GLN A 137 25.82 1.21 -9.16
N PHE A 138 25.14 0.27 -8.47
CA PHE A 138 23.96 -0.40 -9.03
C PHE A 138 22.84 0.59 -9.32
N GLN A 139 22.50 1.46 -8.36
CA GLN A 139 21.47 2.48 -8.52
C GLN A 139 21.73 3.35 -9.75
N ALA A 140 22.94 3.91 -9.87
CA ALA A 140 23.30 4.79 -10.99
C ALA A 140 23.21 4.10 -12.35
N GLN A 141 23.62 2.83 -12.45
CA GLN A 141 23.54 2.06 -13.69
C GLN A 141 22.09 1.69 -14.04
N ALA A 142 21.34 1.16 -13.07
CA ALA A 142 19.97 0.71 -13.28
C ALA A 142 19.03 1.88 -13.59
N TYR A 143 19.20 3.04 -12.94
CA TYR A 143 18.38 4.22 -13.17
C TYR A 143 18.43 4.67 -14.63
N GLY A 144 19.62 4.78 -15.23
CA GLY A 144 19.76 5.18 -16.62
C GLY A 144 19.19 4.19 -17.64
N GLU A 145 19.12 2.92 -17.29
CA GLU A 145 18.54 1.88 -18.14
C GLU A 145 17.01 1.79 -18.02
N ILE A 146 16.48 1.96 -16.80
CA ILE A 146 15.03 1.85 -16.52
C ILE A 146 14.30 3.13 -16.92
N LEU A 147 14.90 4.30 -16.70
CA LEU A 147 14.33 5.61 -17.03
C LEU A 147 15.17 6.33 -18.09
N PRO A 148 15.20 5.81 -19.34
CA PRO A 148 15.87 6.51 -20.42
C PRO A 148 15.15 7.82 -20.76
N ALA A 149 15.89 8.82 -21.24
CA ALA A 149 15.35 10.14 -21.60
C ALA A 149 14.18 10.13 -22.60
N GLN A 150 14.03 9.05 -23.36
CA GLN A 150 12.92 8.87 -24.32
C GLN A 150 11.67 8.22 -23.68
N GLY A 151 11.69 7.97 -22.38
CA GLY A 151 10.68 7.27 -21.61
C GLY A 151 10.85 5.74 -21.57
N PRO A 152 10.38 5.10 -20.47
CA PRO A 152 10.58 3.67 -20.21
C PRO A 152 9.73 2.75 -21.11
N VAL A 153 8.62 3.24 -21.67
CA VAL A 153 7.64 2.41 -22.39
C VAL A 153 8.04 2.19 -23.84
N LYS A 154 8.10 0.93 -24.22
CA LYS A 154 8.23 0.48 -25.62
C LYS A 154 7.01 -0.36 -25.97
N THR A 155 6.47 -0.16 -27.17
CA THR A 155 5.33 -0.92 -27.66
C THR A 155 5.78 -1.98 -28.67
N GLN A 156 5.17 -3.16 -28.61
CA GLN A 156 5.35 -4.25 -29.57
C GLN A 156 4.00 -4.67 -30.09
N ILE A 157 3.87 -4.78 -31.42
CA ILE A 157 2.66 -5.24 -32.07
C ILE A 157 2.68 -6.77 -32.06
N VAL A 158 1.63 -7.37 -31.48
CA VAL A 158 1.42 -8.83 -31.51
C VAL A 158 0.33 -9.12 -32.55
N GLY A 159 0.69 -9.87 -33.60
CA GLY A 159 -0.21 -10.18 -34.72
C GLY A 159 0.19 -9.49 -36.03
N ALA A 160 -0.80 -9.21 -36.89
CA ALA A 160 -0.55 -8.59 -38.20
C ALA A 160 -0.12 -7.12 -38.07
N ILE A 161 0.98 -6.78 -38.70
CA ILE A 161 1.48 -5.40 -38.75
C ILE A 161 0.76 -4.68 -39.88
N THR A 162 -0.03 -3.67 -39.56
CA THR A 162 -0.72 -2.79 -40.48
C THR A 162 -0.36 -1.34 -40.17
N PRO A 163 -0.48 -0.41 -41.13
CA PRO A 163 -0.24 1.00 -40.86
C PRO A 163 -1.07 1.57 -39.70
N ASP A 164 -2.30 1.07 -39.54
CA ASP A 164 -3.18 1.47 -38.43
C ASP A 164 -2.67 0.96 -37.09
N SER A 165 -2.21 -0.31 -37.02
CA SER A 165 -1.64 -0.88 -35.77
C SER A 165 -0.32 -0.23 -35.39
N GLU A 166 0.51 0.18 -36.37
CA GLU A 166 1.73 0.98 -36.13
C GLU A 166 1.39 2.36 -35.59
N GLY A 167 0.39 3.03 -36.16
CA GLY A 167 -0.08 4.32 -35.66
C GLY A 167 -0.68 4.24 -34.26
N GLN A 168 -1.43 3.17 -33.94
CA GLN A 168 -1.93 2.93 -32.59
C GLN A 168 -0.79 2.67 -31.59
N ALA A 169 0.16 1.82 -31.95
CA ALA A 169 1.30 1.50 -31.09
C ALA A 169 2.12 2.75 -30.76
N ALA A 170 2.35 3.63 -31.74
CA ALA A 170 3.03 4.90 -31.52
C ALA A 170 2.28 5.82 -30.54
N ARG A 171 0.95 5.98 -30.72
CA ARG A 171 0.11 6.78 -29.80
C ARG A 171 0.09 6.21 -28.38
N VAL A 172 -0.04 4.90 -28.23
CA VAL A 172 0.00 4.23 -26.94
C VAL A 172 1.35 4.46 -26.25
N LYS A 173 2.46 4.31 -27.00
CA LYS A 173 3.80 4.57 -26.46
C LYS A 173 3.94 6.00 -25.97
N GLU A 174 3.56 7.00 -26.78
CA GLU A 174 3.65 8.40 -26.41
C GLU A 174 2.78 8.73 -25.21
N TYR A 175 1.54 8.25 -25.19
CA TYR A 175 0.61 8.47 -24.09
C TYR A 175 1.10 7.84 -22.78
N MET A 176 1.56 6.60 -22.80
CA MET A 176 2.07 5.92 -21.61
C MET A 176 3.34 6.58 -21.07
N ASN A 177 4.26 6.99 -21.95
CA ASN A 177 5.44 7.74 -21.54
C ASN A 177 5.06 9.10 -20.95
N TYR A 178 4.10 9.81 -21.54
CA TYR A 178 3.57 11.05 -20.97
C TYR A 178 2.98 10.85 -19.58
N GLN A 179 2.17 9.79 -19.39
CA GLN A 179 1.60 9.48 -18.06
C GLN A 179 2.70 9.23 -17.02
N ILE A 180 3.69 8.40 -17.35
CA ILE A 180 4.74 8.01 -16.39
C ILE A 180 5.71 9.15 -16.09
N MET A 181 6.11 9.92 -17.13
CA MET A 181 7.19 10.92 -16.98
C MET A 181 6.69 12.31 -16.59
N HIS A 182 5.40 12.63 -16.81
CA HIS A 182 4.88 13.99 -16.62
C HIS A 182 3.64 14.06 -15.74
N VAL A 183 2.77 13.04 -15.75
CA VAL A 183 1.55 13.03 -14.93
C VAL A 183 1.81 12.43 -13.56
N MET A 184 2.57 11.35 -13.50
CA MET A 184 2.96 10.67 -12.26
C MET A 184 4.26 11.28 -11.74
N GLU A 185 4.17 12.46 -11.11
CA GLU A 185 5.34 13.22 -10.60
C GLU A 185 6.19 12.43 -9.61
N GLU A 186 5.54 11.51 -8.86
CA GLU A 186 6.20 10.65 -7.89
C GLU A 186 7.01 9.50 -8.53
N TYR A 187 6.73 9.14 -9.79
CA TYR A 187 7.29 7.92 -10.38
C TYR A 187 8.82 7.92 -10.44
N ASP A 188 9.42 9.06 -10.78
CA ASP A 188 10.86 9.22 -10.89
C ASP A 188 11.57 9.13 -9.53
N PRO A 189 11.28 9.98 -8.52
CA PRO A 189 11.93 9.89 -7.21
C PRO A 189 11.65 8.57 -6.50
N GLU A 190 10.46 8.02 -6.62
CA GLU A 190 10.10 6.71 -6.03
C GLU A 190 10.85 5.55 -6.73
N THR A 191 11.20 5.71 -8.01
CA THR A 191 12.03 4.71 -8.71
C THR A 191 13.47 4.80 -8.24
N ASP A 192 13.99 5.99 -8.04
CA ASP A 192 15.35 6.20 -7.55
C ASP A 192 15.53 5.59 -6.14
N MET A 193 14.57 5.84 -5.23
CA MET A 193 14.55 5.20 -3.91
C MET A 193 14.47 3.68 -4.01
N LEU A 194 13.58 3.14 -4.85
CA LEU A 194 13.45 1.69 -5.05
C LEU A 194 14.78 1.07 -5.48
N LEU A 195 15.50 1.72 -6.40
CA LEU A 195 16.78 1.22 -6.91
C LEU A 195 17.92 1.28 -5.90
N PHE A 196 17.83 2.14 -4.89
CA PHE A 196 18.75 2.16 -3.76
C PHE A 196 18.42 1.05 -2.75
N TYR A 197 17.15 0.91 -2.37
CA TYR A 197 16.71 -0.07 -1.37
C TYR A 197 16.77 -1.51 -1.89
N LEU A 198 16.46 -1.74 -3.16
CA LEU A 198 16.41 -3.09 -3.74
C LEU A 198 17.70 -3.89 -3.59
N PRO A 199 18.90 -3.37 -3.96
CA PRO A 199 20.14 -4.11 -3.75
C PRO A 199 20.52 -4.21 -2.28
N LEU A 200 20.10 -3.30 -1.43
CA LEU A 200 20.42 -3.28 -0.01
C LEU A 200 19.65 -4.37 0.75
N SER A 201 18.32 -4.33 0.73
CA SER A 201 17.44 -5.25 1.43
C SER A 201 17.22 -6.58 0.69
N GLY A 202 17.42 -6.60 -0.63
CA GLY A 202 17.14 -7.74 -1.50
C GLY A 202 15.71 -7.81 -2.02
N SER A 203 14.81 -7.04 -1.43
CA SER A 203 13.40 -6.91 -1.83
C SER A 203 12.96 -5.47 -1.77
N ALA A 204 12.08 -5.09 -2.68
CA ALA A 204 11.43 -3.79 -2.68
C ALA A 204 10.04 -3.94 -3.28
N PHE A 205 9.13 -3.08 -2.92
CA PHE A 205 7.75 -3.18 -3.37
C PHE A 205 7.28 -1.86 -3.98
N ARG A 206 6.25 -1.95 -4.81
CA ARG A 206 5.46 -0.82 -5.27
C ARG A 206 4.00 -1.06 -5.06
N LYS A 207 3.28 -0.04 -4.61
CA LYS A 207 1.83 0.00 -4.62
C LYS A 207 1.38 0.84 -5.82
N VAL A 208 0.56 0.24 -6.68
CA VAL A 208 -0.01 0.91 -7.85
C VAL A 208 -1.51 0.94 -7.71
N TYR A 209 -2.10 2.13 -7.73
CA TYR A 209 -3.54 2.32 -7.58
C TYR A 209 -3.99 3.60 -8.30
N TYR A 210 -5.29 3.73 -8.50
CA TYR A 210 -5.89 4.95 -8.99
C TYR A 210 -6.35 5.80 -7.81
N ASP A 211 -5.84 7.02 -7.70
CA ASP A 211 -6.26 7.97 -6.66
C ASP A 211 -7.39 8.84 -7.20
N GLN A 212 -8.57 8.70 -6.60
CA GLN A 212 -9.76 9.44 -7.02
C GLN A 212 -9.64 10.94 -6.74
N ASN A 213 -8.94 11.34 -5.68
CA ASN A 213 -8.75 12.74 -5.33
C ASN A 213 -7.80 13.43 -6.31
N LEU A 214 -6.76 12.72 -6.74
CA LEU A 214 -5.80 13.22 -7.74
C LEU A 214 -6.29 13.01 -9.17
N GLY A 215 -7.31 12.15 -9.39
CA GLY A 215 -7.84 11.80 -10.70
C GLY A 215 -6.84 11.12 -11.64
N ARG A 216 -5.82 10.43 -11.09
CA ARG A 216 -4.75 9.78 -11.84
C ARG A 216 -4.24 8.50 -11.18
N ALA A 217 -3.53 7.68 -11.95
CA ALA A 217 -2.78 6.57 -11.40
C ALA A 217 -1.59 7.06 -10.57
N VAL A 218 -1.30 6.36 -9.49
CA VAL A 218 -0.21 6.63 -8.55
C VAL A 218 0.62 5.37 -8.37
N SER A 219 1.94 5.53 -8.29
CA SER A 219 2.87 4.44 -8.07
C SER A 219 3.84 4.82 -6.94
N LYS A 220 3.63 4.26 -5.76
CA LYS A 220 4.44 4.54 -4.57
C LYS A 220 5.41 3.39 -4.27
N PHE A 221 6.62 3.73 -3.91
CA PHE A 221 7.60 2.80 -3.36
C PHE A 221 7.19 2.41 -1.93
N ILE A 222 7.38 1.15 -1.59
CA ILE A 222 7.22 0.62 -0.24
C ILE A 222 8.50 -0.13 0.11
N PRO A 223 9.20 0.31 1.16
CA PRO A 223 10.35 -0.42 1.65
C PRO A 223 9.94 -1.79 2.22
N SER A 224 10.88 -2.72 2.25
CA SER A 224 10.59 -4.11 2.61
C SER A 224 10.17 -4.30 4.07
N GLU A 225 10.57 -3.40 4.95
CA GLU A 225 10.13 -3.36 6.34
C GLU A 225 8.64 -3.08 6.49
N ASN A 226 8.06 -2.27 5.60
CA ASN A 226 6.68 -1.84 5.68
C ASN A 226 5.68 -2.80 5.00
N LEU A 227 6.16 -3.82 4.26
CA LEU A 227 5.27 -4.83 3.68
C LEU A 227 5.48 -6.19 4.35
N VAL A 228 4.46 -6.66 5.03
CA VAL A 228 4.45 -7.90 5.80
C VAL A 228 3.55 -8.93 5.13
N VAL A 229 4.01 -10.17 5.08
CA VAL A 229 3.25 -11.32 4.54
C VAL A 229 3.41 -12.53 5.45
N PRO A 230 2.47 -13.51 5.41
CA PRO A 230 2.60 -14.76 6.15
C PRO A 230 3.86 -15.55 5.78
N TYR A 231 4.36 -16.32 6.75
CA TYR A 231 5.60 -17.09 6.61
C TYR A 231 5.62 -18.07 5.42
N ASP A 232 4.50 -18.68 5.12
CA ASP A 232 4.35 -19.68 4.05
C ASP A 232 4.16 -19.05 2.65
N THR A 233 4.15 -17.72 2.56
CA THR A 233 3.98 -17.01 1.29
C THR A 233 5.21 -17.15 0.42
N SER A 234 5.01 -17.56 -0.85
CA SER A 234 6.06 -17.58 -1.87
C SER A 234 5.95 -16.43 -2.87
N ASP A 235 4.72 -15.94 -3.12
CA ASP A 235 4.41 -14.92 -4.11
C ASP A 235 3.23 -14.05 -3.61
N LEU A 236 3.24 -12.77 -3.97
CA LEU A 236 2.16 -11.83 -3.61
C LEU A 236 0.80 -12.22 -4.21
N GLN A 237 0.79 -12.89 -5.37
CA GLN A 237 -0.46 -13.30 -6.01
C GLN A 237 -1.19 -14.38 -5.22
N THR A 238 -0.43 -15.26 -4.59
CA THR A 238 -0.94 -16.40 -3.81
C THR A 238 -1.00 -16.13 -2.32
N ALA A 239 -0.52 -14.95 -1.89
CA ALA A 239 -0.51 -14.57 -0.48
C ALA A 239 -1.95 -14.50 0.07
N VAL A 240 -2.19 -15.17 1.17
CA VAL A 240 -3.47 -15.14 1.89
C VAL A 240 -3.71 -13.75 2.48
N ARG A 241 -2.63 -13.14 2.98
CA ARG A 241 -2.67 -11.79 3.59
C ARG A 241 -1.48 -10.97 3.13
N ILE A 242 -1.70 -9.68 2.90
CA ILE A 242 -0.65 -8.69 2.64
C ILE A 242 -0.94 -7.50 3.53
N THR A 243 -0.03 -7.17 4.42
CA THR A 243 -0.14 -6.01 5.31
C THR A 243 0.85 -4.94 4.87
N ASN A 244 0.34 -3.75 4.62
CA ASN A 244 1.14 -2.56 4.35
C ASN A 244 1.05 -1.62 5.56
N ILE A 245 2.18 -1.37 6.21
CA ILE A 245 2.30 -0.43 7.34
C ILE A 245 2.51 0.97 6.75
N VAL A 246 1.60 1.88 7.07
CA VAL A 246 1.59 3.24 6.51
C VAL A 246 1.63 4.25 7.65
N SER A 247 2.63 5.12 7.65
CA SER A 247 2.63 6.32 8.49
C SER A 247 1.96 7.46 7.75
N MET A 248 0.95 8.06 8.35
CA MET A 248 0.14 9.12 7.76
C MET A 248 -0.02 10.29 8.73
N PRO A 249 0.21 11.55 8.30
CA PRO A 249 -0.04 12.72 9.13
C PRO A 249 -1.48 12.74 9.64
N MET A 250 -1.67 13.05 10.93
CA MET A 250 -2.99 13.06 11.56
C MET A 250 -3.99 13.94 10.80
N ASN A 251 -3.54 15.08 10.26
CA ASN A 251 -4.39 15.96 9.47
C ASN A 251 -4.96 15.29 8.20
N ASP A 252 -4.19 14.41 7.57
CA ASP A 252 -4.64 13.69 6.37
C ASP A 252 -5.61 12.56 6.74
N VAL A 253 -5.40 11.91 7.89
CA VAL A 253 -6.37 10.96 8.44
C VAL A 253 -7.71 11.65 8.72
N VAL A 254 -7.71 12.82 9.35
CA VAL A 254 -8.93 13.62 9.62
C VAL A 254 -9.62 14.04 8.31
N LYS A 255 -8.86 14.41 7.26
CA LYS A 255 -9.46 14.68 5.95
C LYS A 255 -10.18 13.46 5.37
N LEU A 256 -9.59 12.27 5.51
CA LEU A 256 -10.19 11.03 5.06
C LEU A 256 -11.41 10.64 5.88
N GLN A 257 -11.43 10.93 7.19
CA GLN A 257 -12.63 10.80 8.03
C GLN A 257 -13.74 11.74 7.57
N ASN A 258 -13.44 13.02 7.39
CA ASN A 258 -14.41 14.01 6.92
C ASN A 258 -14.96 13.74 5.51
N SER A 259 -14.23 13.03 4.69
CA SER A 259 -14.68 12.62 3.34
C SER A 259 -15.50 11.33 3.35
N GLY A 260 -15.71 10.68 4.50
CA GLY A 260 -16.38 9.37 4.60
C GLY A 260 -15.54 8.21 4.04
N PHE A 261 -14.24 8.43 3.80
CA PHE A 261 -13.34 7.35 3.41
C PHE A 261 -12.97 6.47 4.60
N TYR A 262 -12.70 7.10 5.74
CA TYR A 262 -12.49 6.45 7.04
C TYR A 262 -13.65 6.76 7.99
N ARG A 263 -13.96 5.80 8.86
CA ARG A 263 -14.93 5.95 9.94
C ARG A 263 -14.49 7.10 10.87
N ASP A 264 -15.44 7.92 11.31
CA ASP A 264 -15.22 8.99 12.28
C ASP A 264 -15.03 8.43 13.69
N VAL A 265 -13.78 8.19 14.06
CA VAL A 265 -13.38 7.65 15.36
C VAL A 265 -12.31 8.56 15.96
N PRO A 266 -12.37 8.87 17.26
CA PRO A 266 -11.34 9.68 17.90
C PRO A 266 -10.00 8.96 17.92
N LEU A 267 -9.02 9.48 17.19
CA LEU A 267 -7.67 8.92 17.10
C LEU A 267 -6.70 9.78 17.92
N LYS A 268 -5.75 9.12 18.55
CA LYS A 268 -4.62 9.76 19.22
C LYS A 268 -3.40 9.66 18.31
N SER A 269 -2.68 10.76 18.15
CA SER A 269 -1.40 10.76 17.45
C SER A 269 -0.33 9.97 18.20
N MET A 270 0.78 9.62 17.55
CA MET A 270 1.86 8.81 18.12
C MET A 270 2.49 9.44 19.37
N GLY A 271 2.50 10.76 19.54
CA GLY A 271 2.96 11.43 20.76
C GLY A 271 4.37 11.02 21.22
N ALA A 272 4.69 11.32 22.49
CA ALA A 272 6.02 11.11 23.08
C ALA A 272 6.41 9.64 23.39
N GLU A 273 5.50 8.71 23.19
CA GLU A 273 5.73 7.25 23.41
C GLU A 273 5.93 6.49 22.09
N TYR A 274 6.64 7.12 21.14
CA TYR A 274 7.03 6.43 19.91
C TYR A 274 8.15 5.44 20.22
N ASP A 275 7.81 4.18 20.20
CA ASP A 275 8.77 3.07 20.18
C ASP A 275 9.09 2.86 18.70
N SER A 276 10.16 3.49 18.21
CA SER A 276 10.60 3.31 16.83
C SER A 276 10.98 1.85 16.62
N GLU A 277 10.51 1.26 15.53
CA GLU A 277 11.02 -0.04 15.12
C GLU A 277 12.55 0.03 14.99
N ASP A 278 13.24 -0.98 15.44
CA ASP A 278 14.72 -1.07 15.43
C ASP A 278 15.35 -0.67 14.07
N ILE A 279 14.67 -0.97 12.96
CA ILE A 279 15.14 -0.64 11.60
C ILE A 279 15.03 0.86 11.33
N GLN A 280 13.91 1.49 11.70
CA GLN A 280 13.70 2.92 11.52
C GLN A 280 14.69 3.72 12.36
N GLU A 281 14.98 3.28 13.59
CA GLU A 281 15.99 3.89 14.45
C GLU A 281 17.40 3.88 13.79
N GLU A 282 17.77 2.77 13.13
CA GLU A 282 19.04 2.72 12.39
C GLU A 282 19.06 3.63 11.15
N ILE A 283 17.94 3.72 10.41
CA ILE A 283 17.81 4.66 9.29
C ILE A 283 17.93 6.10 9.77
N ASP A 284 17.27 6.47 10.85
CA ASP A 284 17.33 7.81 11.45
C ASP A 284 18.77 8.14 11.90
N LYS A 285 19.45 7.20 12.54
CA LYS A 285 20.87 7.34 12.91
C LYS A 285 21.76 7.56 11.70
N LEU A 286 21.53 6.82 10.60
CA LEU A 286 22.31 6.99 9.36
C LEU A 286 22.07 8.37 8.72
N GLN A 287 20.86 8.90 8.82
CA GLN A 287 20.49 10.23 8.33
C GLN A 287 20.91 11.36 9.28
N GLY A 288 21.35 11.02 10.50
CA GLY A 288 21.69 11.98 11.55
C GLY A 288 20.43 12.68 12.10
N MET A 289 19.28 12.04 12.05
CA MET A 289 18.03 12.52 12.60
C MET A 289 17.78 11.89 13.98
N GLU A 290 17.17 12.67 14.85
CA GLU A 290 16.67 12.20 16.13
C GLU A 290 15.14 12.30 16.13
N PRO A 291 14.41 11.31 16.72
CA PRO A 291 12.96 11.36 16.80
C PRO A 291 12.50 12.68 17.43
N SER A 292 11.69 13.44 16.73
CA SER A 292 11.12 14.68 17.25
C SER A 292 9.81 14.38 17.98
N TYR A 293 9.73 14.67 19.25
CA TYR A 293 8.51 14.56 20.06
C TYR A 293 7.51 15.67 19.74
N ASN A 294 7.09 15.76 18.49
CA ASN A 294 6.12 16.77 18.06
C ASN A 294 4.69 16.31 18.27
N THR A 295 3.82 17.23 18.68
CA THR A 295 2.38 17.02 18.87
C THR A 295 1.63 16.70 17.56
N ASP A 296 2.22 16.99 16.41
CA ASP A 296 1.68 16.71 15.07
C ASP A 296 2.19 15.39 14.49
N SER A 297 2.51 14.43 15.36
CA SER A 297 3.03 13.14 14.97
C SER A 297 2.05 12.37 14.10
N ASP A 298 2.61 11.56 13.22
CA ASP A 298 1.92 10.68 12.31
C ASP A 298 1.05 9.65 13.05
N CYS A 299 0.07 9.12 12.35
CA CYS A 299 -0.71 7.98 12.77
C CYS A 299 -0.24 6.76 11.98
N GLU A 300 0.18 5.72 12.70
CA GLU A 300 0.50 4.43 12.08
C GLU A 300 -0.78 3.65 11.81
N LEU A 301 -0.95 3.26 10.55
CA LEU A 301 -2.09 2.52 10.05
C LEU A 301 -1.62 1.21 9.42
N TYR A 302 -2.35 0.14 9.68
CA TYR A 302 -2.18 -1.14 9.03
C TYR A 302 -3.25 -1.30 7.95
N GLU A 303 -2.83 -1.32 6.70
CA GLU A 303 -3.67 -1.64 5.55
C GLU A 303 -3.49 -3.11 5.22
N ILE A 304 -4.49 -3.91 5.53
CA ILE A 304 -4.46 -5.37 5.49
C ILE A 304 -5.35 -5.86 4.36
N HIS A 305 -4.76 -6.48 3.35
CA HIS A 305 -5.47 -7.17 2.28
C HIS A 305 -5.61 -8.64 2.66
N THR A 306 -6.80 -9.07 3.03
CA THR A 306 -7.06 -10.43 3.54
C THR A 306 -8.45 -10.92 3.14
N ASP A 307 -8.65 -12.22 3.22
CA ASP A 307 -9.94 -12.84 2.97
C ASP A 307 -10.68 -13.00 4.30
N LEU A 308 -11.88 -12.40 4.40
CA LEU A 308 -12.73 -12.43 5.59
C LEU A 308 -14.12 -12.97 5.24
N ASP A 309 -14.76 -13.55 6.24
CA ASP A 309 -16.19 -13.84 6.27
C ASP A 309 -16.80 -12.87 7.26
N ILE A 310 -17.68 -11.99 6.77
CA ILE A 310 -18.25 -10.88 7.56
C ILE A 310 -19.75 -11.11 7.62
N ASP A 311 -20.30 -11.17 8.82
CA ASP A 311 -21.72 -11.38 9.06
C ASP A 311 -22.56 -10.30 8.34
N GLY A 312 -23.57 -10.73 7.57
CA GLY A 312 -24.40 -9.87 6.74
C GLY A 312 -23.82 -9.47 5.38
N PHE A 313 -22.55 -9.84 5.09
CA PHE A 313 -21.85 -9.59 3.82
C PHE A 313 -21.20 -10.86 3.27
N GLU A 314 -21.70 -12.03 3.67
CA GLU A 314 -21.21 -13.33 3.24
C GLU A 314 -21.38 -13.56 1.74
N ASP A 315 -20.61 -14.49 1.20
CA ASP A 315 -20.84 -14.97 -0.15
C ASP A 315 -22.09 -15.85 -0.18
N MET A 316 -23.07 -15.48 -1.03
CA MET A 316 -24.34 -16.19 -1.17
C MET A 316 -24.35 -17.02 -2.46
N ASP A 317 -24.91 -18.22 -2.39
CA ASP A 317 -25.17 -19.03 -3.57
C ASP A 317 -26.44 -18.57 -4.34
N GLU A 318 -26.76 -19.26 -5.42
CA GLU A 318 -27.97 -18.96 -6.23
C GLU A 318 -29.30 -19.14 -5.44
N THR A 319 -29.25 -19.84 -4.31
CA THR A 319 -30.42 -20.10 -3.44
C THR A 319 -30.55 -19.09 -2.31
N GLY A 320 -29.53 -18.20 -2.14
CA GLY A 320 -29.48 -17.20 -1.06
C GLY A 320 -28.97 -17.76 0.27
N GLU A 321 -28.31 -18.94 0.25
CA GLU A 321 -27.65 -19.48 1.43
C GLU A 321 -26.16 -19.09 1.43
N PRO A 322 -25.56 -18.81 2.62
CA PRO A 322 -24.15 -18.48 2.71
C PRO A 322 -23.28 -19.68 2.28
N THR A 323 -22.32 -19.43 1.37
CA THR A 323 -21.42 -20.47 0.86
C THR A 323 -20.30 -20.81 1.83
N GLY A 324 -20.03 -19.97 2.85
CA GLY A 324 -18.88 -20.07 3.76
C GLY A 324 -17.54 -19.77 3.09
N VAL A 325 -17.54 -19.18 1.90
CA VAL A 325 -16.35 -18.74 1.20
C VAL A 325 -15.96 -17.35 1.72
N LYS A 326 -14.72 -17.23 2.18
CA LYS A 326 -14.17 -15.92 2.59
C LYS A 326 -13.95 -15.04 1.38
N LEU A 327 -14.38 -13.79 1.45
CA LEU A 327 -14.23 -12.80 0.39
C LEU A 327 -13.02 -11.90 0.63
N PRO A 328 -12.37 -11.39 -0.44
CA PRO A 328 -11.23 -10.50 -0.29
C PRO A 328 -11.65 -9.09 0.13
N TYR A 329 -11.10 -8.61 1.24
CA TYR A 329 -11.31 -7.26 1.77
C TYR A 329 -9.99 -6.53 1.99
N ILE A 330 -10.08 -5.20 2.04
CA ILE A 330 -9.02 -4.31 2.51
C ILE A 330 -9.50 -3.73 3.84
N VAL A 331 -8.82 -4.09 4.92
CA VAL A 331 -9.08 -3.58 6.26
C VAL A 331 -8.01 -2.57 6.62
N THR A 332 -8.41 -1.34 6.95
CA THR A 332 -7.49 -0.33 7.49
C THR A 332 -7.79 -0.14 8.97
N LEU A 333 -6.78 -0.32 9.79
CA LEU A 333 -6.91 -0.19 11.24
C LEU A 333 -5.73 0.56 11.86
N SER A 334 -5.96 1.16 13.02
CA SER A 334 -4.91 1.73 13.87
C SER A 334 -4.73 0.84 15.10
N LYS A 335 -3.59 0.15 15.19
CA LYS A 335 -3.26 -0.72 16.32
C LYS A 335 -3.27 0.04 17.64
N ARG A 336 -2.66 1.24 17.66
CA ARG A 336 -2.55 2.08 18.85
C ARG A 336 -3.90 2.54 19.40
N ASN A 337 -4.84 2.82 18.51
CA ASN A 337 -6.17 3.32 18.89
C ASN A 337 -7.20 2.21 19.06
N ASN A 338 -6.83 0.95 18.84
CA ASN A 338 -7.74 -0.20 18.83
C ASN A 338 -8.98 0.04 17.96
N ALA A 339 -8.79 0.65 16.80
CA ALA A 339 -9.88 1.09 15.95
C ALA A 339 -9.72 0.58 14.51
N VAL A 340 -10.82 0.06 13.97
CA VAL A 340 -10.97 -0.21 12.53
C VAL A 340 -11.53 1.06 11.89
N LEU A 341 -10.83 1.56 10.88
CA LEU A 341 -11.17 2.79 10.17
C LEU A 341 -11.95 2.51 8.89
N SER A 342 -11.64 1.42 8.21
CA SER A 342 -12.25 1.10 6.92
C SER A 342 -12.20 -0.39 6.65
N ILE A 343 -13.30 -0.91 6.10
CA ILE A 343 -13.39 -2.26 5.52
C ILE A 343 -13.99 -2.09 4.14
N ARG A 344 -13.24 -2.44 3.09
CA ARG A 344 -13.68 -2.28 1.70
C ARG A 344 -13.51 -3.57 0.92
N ARG A 345 -14.41 -3.80 -0.02
CA ARG A 345 -14.36 -4.95 -0.94
C ARG A 345 -13.17 -4.83 -1.87
N ASN A 346 -12.42 -5.92 -2.07
CA ASN A 346 -11.20 -5.95 -2.89
C ASN A 346 -11.36 -6.81 -4.15
N TRP A 347 -12.47 -6.64 -4.86
CA TRP A 347 -12.73 -7.28 -6.16
C TRP A 347 -13.54 -6.36 -7.06
N ASN A 348 -13.67 -6.70 -8.34
CA ASN A 348 -14.54 -5.95 -9.23
C ASN A 348 -15.99 -6.40 -9.04
N GLU A 349 -16.92 -5.46 -8.94
CA GLU A 349 -18.36 -5.72 -8.84
C GLU A 349 -18.89 -6.62 -9.95
N THR A 350 -18.32 -6.49 -11.15
CA THR A 350 -18.71 -7.29 -12.33
C THR A 350 -18.07 -8.68 -12.41
N ASP A 351 -17.13 -8.99 -11.49
CA ASP A 351 -16.45 -10.29 -11.50
C ASP A 351 -17.22 -11.33 -10.68
N PRO A 352 -17.83 -12.35 -11.31
CA PRO A 352 -18.58 -13.38 -10.61
C PRO A 352 -17.70 -14.28 -9.73
N LEU A 353 -16.38 -14.31 -9.98
CA LEU A 353 -15.43 -15.09 -9.19
C LEU A 353 -14.85 -14.29 -8.01
N LYS A 354 -15.21 -13.02 -7.87
CA LYS A 354 -14.76 -12.13 -6.79
C LYS A 354 -13.24 -12.20 -6.55
N LYS A 355 -12.45 -12.18 -7.64
CA LYS A 355 -11.00 -12.31 -7.57
C LYS A 355 -10.38 -11.07 -6.91
N LYS A 356 -9.45 -11.32 -5.99
CA LYS A 356 -8.67 -10.28 -5.32
C LYS A 356 -7.92 -9.41 -6.33
N ILE A 357 -8.10 -8.08 -6.21
CA ILE A 357 -7.32 -7.10 -6.97
C ILE A 357 -5.95 -6.98 -6.32
N GLN A 358 -4.90 -7.07 -7.12
CA GLN A 358 -3.52 -6.96 -6.67
C GLN A 358 -2.98 -5.55 -6.90
N TYR A 359 -2.65 -4.85 -5.84
CA TYR A 359 -2.09 -3.49 -5.87
C TYR A 359 -0.58 -3.46 -5.74
N PHE A 360 0.03 -4.53 -5.24
CA PHE A 360 1.45 -4.57 -4.91
C PHE A 360 2.25 -5.31 -5.95
N VAL A 361 3.41 -4.77 -6.29
CA VAL A 361 4.41 -5.38 -7.18
C VAL A 361 5.67 -5.63 -6.38
N HIS A 362 6.18 -6.86 -6.42
CA HIS A 362 7.40 -7.27 -5.74
C HIS A 362 8.60 -7.28 -6.68
N TYR A 363 9.64 -6.56 -6.32
CA TYR A 363 10.94 -6.55 -6.98
C TYR A 363 11.93 -7.33 -6.13
N LYS A 364 12.63 -8.30 -6.73
CA LYS A 364 13.67 -9.10 -6.06
C LYS A 364 15.01 -8.79 -6.71
N PHE A 365 16.04 -8.44 -5.92
CA PHE A 365 17.39 -8.23 -6.42
C PHE A 365 18.01 -9.56 -6.85
N LEU A 366 18.07 -10.52 -5.95
CA LEU A 366 18.41 -11.89 -6.25
C LEU A 366 17.29 -12.79 -5.68
N PRO A 367 16.66 -13.65 -6.50
CA PRO A 367 15.64 -14.56 -5.99
C PRO A 367 16.16 -15.38 -4.83
N GLY A 368 15.48 -15.28 -3.68
CA GLY A 368 15.79 -16.06 -2.48
C GLY A 368 15.16 -17.44 -2.50
N LEU A 369 15.31 -18.16 -1.39
CA LEU A 369 14.66 -19.45 -1.16
C LEU A 369 13.23 -19.30 -0.60
N GLY A 370 12.87 -18.09 -0.18
CA GLY A 370 11.55 -17.73 0.36
C GLY A 370 10.96 -16.51 -0.33
N PHE A 371 10.07 -15.83 0.40
CA PHE A 371 9.40 -14.64 -0.11
C PHE A 371 10.39 -13.50 -0.36
N TYR A 372 11.23 -13.14 0.62
CA TYR A 372 12.20 -12.07 0.49
C TYR A 372 13.42 -12.52 -0.33
N GLY A 373 13.91 -11.62 -1.19
CA GLY A 373 15.11 -11.84 -1.99
C GLY A 373 16.41 -11.63 -1.17
N PHE A 374 17.53 -12.03 -1.74
CA PHE A 374 18.84 -11.73 -1.19
C PHE A 374 19.38 -10.41 -1.75
N GLY A 375 19.84 -9.53 -0.86
CA GLY A 375 20.51 -8.29 -1.20
C GLY A 375 22.04 -8.40 -1.12
N LEU A 376 22.70 -7.30 -1.42
CA LEU A 376 24.16 -7.18 -1.29
C LEU A 376 24.62 -7.33 0.17
N THR A 377 23.79 -6.97 1.14
CA THR A 377 24.06 -7.23 2.57
C THR A 377 24.34 -8.69 2.85
N HIS A 378 23.56 -9.59 2.24
CA HIS A 378 23.75 -11.04 2.37
C HIS A 378 25.00 -11.53 1.63
N MET A 379 25.34 -10.92 0.50
CA MET A 379 26.42 -11.39 -0.38
C MET A 379 27.79 -10.88 0.06
N ILE A 380 27.90 -9.60 0.37
CA ILE A 380 29.16 -8.93 0.64
C ILE A 380 29.26 -8.29 2.03
N GLY A 381 28.22 -8.36 2.86
CA GLY A 381 28.22 -7.80 4.22
C GLY A 381 29.36 -8.35 5.07
N GLY A 382 29.59 -9.65 5.05
CA GLY A 382 30.73 -10.28 5.73
C GLY A 382 32.09 -9.79 5.24
N LEU A 383 32.24 -9.55 3.93
CA LEU A 383 33.45 -8.99 3.34
C LEU A 383 33.65 -7.52 3.75
N SER A 384 32.60 -6.71 3.75
CA SER A 384 32.63 -5.32 4.22
C SER A 384 33.07 -5.24 5.67
N ARG A 385 32.54 -6.11 6.54
CA ARG A 385 32.95 -6.21 7.95
C ARG A 385 34.42 -6.59 8.09
N ALA A 386 34.89 -7.59 7.33
CA ALA A 386 36.29 -8.00 7.34
C ALA A 386 37.26 -6.87 6.87
N SER A 387 36.88 -6.16 5.79
CA SER A 387 37.64 -5.02 5.27
C SER A 387 37.71 -3.88 6.28
N THR A 388 36.61 -3.58 6.97
CA THR A 388 36.58 -2.60 8.06
C THR A 388 37.50 -3.00 9.20
N SER A 389 37.45 -4.26 9.66
CA SER A 389 38.33 -4.77 10.72
C SER A 389 39.80 -4.67 10.37
N ILE A 390 40.16 -5.02 9.14
CA ILE A 390 41.56 -4.92 8.64
C ILE A 390 42.00 -3.44 8.59
N SER A 391 41.16 -2.55 8.08
CA SER A 391 41.48 -1.11 8.01
C SER A 391 41.69 -0.52 9.39
N VAL A 392 40.84 -0.83 10.35
CA VAL A 392 40.93 -0.39 11.75
C VAL A 392 42.21 -0.94 12.39
N SER A 393 42.48 -2.24 12.22
CA SER A 393 43.70 -2.88 12.77
C SER A 393 44.99 -2.27 12.21
N TYR A 394 45.03 -2.01 10.90
CA TYR A 394 46.17 -1.39 10.24
C TYR A 394 46.42 0.04 10.72
N THR A 395 45.37 0.86 10.86
CA THR A 395 45.51 2.23 11.39
C THR A 395 46.02 2.24 12.82
N HIS A 396 45.57 1.33 13.68
CA HIS A 396 46.00 1.21 15.06
C HIS A 396 47.46 0.72 15.16
N LEU A 397 47.88 -0.26 14.34
CA LEU A 397 49.26 -0.73 14.31
C LEU A 397 50.22 0.38 13.90
N ARG A 398 49.88 1.15 12.85
CA ARG A 398 50.72 2.28 12.41
C ARG A 398 50.79 3.41 13.44
N ALA A 399 49.69 3.69 14.15
CA ALA A 399 49.72 4.67 15.22
C ALA A 399 50.67 4.25 16.37
N HIS A 400 50.79 2.95 16.65
CA HIS A 400 51.76 2.41 17.62
C HIS A 400 53.19 2.49 17.15
N GLU A 401 53.48 2.25 15.86
CA GLU A 401 54.84 2.37 15.32
C GLU A 401 55.32 3.82 15.36
N THR A 402 54.50 4.80 15.00
CA THR A 402 54.88 6.22 15.04
C THR A 402 55.11 6.77 16.45
N VAL A 403 54.54 6.16 17.49
CA VAL A 403 54.79 6.52 18.89
C VAL A 403 56.10 5.89 19.44
N LEU A 404 56.55 4.78 18.85
CA LEU A 404 57.81 4.13 19.24
C LEU A 404 59.03 4.74 18.53
N ASP A 405 58.83 5.50 17.44
CA ASP A 405 59.90 6.19 16.69
C ASP A 405 60.13 7.65 17.17
N LEU A 406 59.37 8.11 18.17
CA LEU A 406 59.53 9.40 18.87
C LEU A 406 60.09 9.20 20.29
#